data_e485df65eed0dd755e480a64d161e192
#
_entry.id   e485df65eed0dd755e480a64d161e192
#
_cell.length_a   1.000
_cell.length_b   1.000
_cell.length_c   1.000
_cell.angle_alpha   90.00
_cell.angle_beta   90.00
_cell.angle_gamma   90.00
#
_symmetry.space_group_name_H-M   'P 1'
#
loop_
_entity.id
_entity.type
_entity.pdbx_description
1 polymer ?
#
loop_
_entity_poly.entity_id
_entity_poly.type
_entity_poly.pdbx_seq_one_letter_code
_entity_poly.pdbx_strand_id
1 'polypeptide(L)'
;MGLTDPGEKNSPEDHARRVRDMFARISPRYDLLNHLLSGNIDKRWRRNVVEKLRPLLSPNAQVLDVACGTGDLSVALFENISARVTGVDFCRPMLERAARKQPRIAFIEGDALQLPFDDAVFDAVTIAFGLRNLSSVEHGLTELRRVLKPNGWTAILEFSRPVVPGFRLLAAAYCTRLLPRIGGLISGSRSAYEYLPDSVSRFPDQETLSAMMIAAGFADVEFENLTGGVAALHTGRRA
;
A
#
# COMPACT_ATOMS: atom_id res chain seq x y z
N MET A 1 -36.86 -16.18 -18.89
CA MET A 1 -37.04 -16.09 -17.43
C MET A 1 -35.92 -16.94 -16.83
N GLY A 2 -34.73 -16.38 -16.72
CA GLY A 2 -33.51 -17.01 -16.22
C GLY A 2 -33.19 -16.43 -14.85
N LEU A 3 -33.34 -17.26 -13.82
CA LEU A 3 -32.96 -16.95 -12.45
C LEU A 3 -31.43 -16.84 -12.39
N THR A 4 -30.93 -15.67 -12.12
CA THR A 4 -29.53 -15.47 -11.76
C THR A 4 -29.29 -16.08 -10.37
N ASP A 5 -28.39 -17.04 -10.32
CA ASP A 5 -27.94 -17.73 -9.11
C ASP A 5 -27.29 -16.74 -8.12
N PRO A 6 -27.77 -16.61 -6.86
CA PRO A 6 -27.21 -15.68 -5.88
C PRO A 6 -25.96 -16.23 -5.16
N GLY A 7 -25.21 -17.15 -5.75
CA GLY A 7 -24.15 -17.94 -5.13
C GLY A 7 -22.74 -17.79 -5.67
N GLU A 8 -22.45 -16.89 -6.64
CA GLU A 8 -21.07 -16.67 -7.08
C GLU A 8 -20.25 -15.98 -6.00
N LYS A 9 -19.58 -16.78 -5.18
CA LYS A 9 -18.44 -16.32 -4.36
C LYS A 9 -17.40 -15.79 -5.33
N ASN A 10 -17.23 -14.46 -5.38
CA ASN A 10 -16.21 -13.81 -6.18
C ASN A 10 -14.85 -14.46 -5.90
N SER A 11 -14.23 -15.06 -6.92
CA SER A 11 -12.92 -15.69 -6.77
C SER A 11 -11.86 -14.65 -6.41
N PRO A 12 -10.72 -15.03 -5.79
CA PRO A 12 -9.58 -14.14 -5.57
C PRO A 12 -9.12 -13.44 -6.86
N GLU A 13 -9.19 -14.13 -7.99
CA GLU A 13 -8.85 -13.60 -9.33
C GLU A 13 -9.84 -12.52 -9.79
N ASP A 14 -11.15 -12.73 -9.54
CA ASP A 14 -12.18 -11.73 -9.84
C ASP A 14 -12.02 -10.48 -8.98
N HIS A 15 -11.60 -10.63 -7.72
CA HIS A 15 -11.26 -9.52 -6.86
C HIS A 15 -10.07 -8.74 -7.42
N ALA A 16 -8.96 -9.40 -7.72
CA ALA A 16 -7.75 -8.79 -8.26
C ALA A 16 -8.02 -8.06 -9.58
N ARG A 17 -8.80 -8.68 -10.48
CA ARG A 17 -9.20 -8.06 -11.75
C ARG A 17 -10.00 -6.77 -11.54
N ARG A 18 -11.02 -6.79 -10.66
CA ARG A 18 -11.84 -5.59 -10.36
C ARG A 18 -11.00 -4.46 -9.76
N VAL A 19 -10.10 -4.79 -8.83
CA VAL A 19 -9.20 -3.82 -8.21
C VAL A 19 -8.27 -3.22 -9.26
N ARG A 20 -7.67 -4.03 -10.13
CA ARG A 20 -6.82 -3.58 -11.24
C ARG A 20 -7.55 -2.63 -12.19
N ASP A 21 -8.75 -3.03 -12.64
CA ASP A 21 -9.56 -2.22 -13.57
C ASP A 21 -10.01 -0.89 -12.96
N MET A 22 -10.29 -0.89 -11.66
CA MET A 22 -10.60 0.33 -10.91
C MET A 22 -9.38 1.27 -10.91
N PHE A 23 -8.20 0.79 -10.51
CA PHE A 23 -6.98 1.58 -10.48
C PHE A 23 -6.54 2.06 -11.87
N ALA A 24 -6.67 1.23 -12.90
CA ALA A 24 -6.40 1.62 -14.27
C ALA A 24 -7.25 2.82 -14.71
N ARG A 25 -8.54 2.81 -14.40
CA ARG A 25 -9.47 3.91 -14.72
C ARG A 25 -9.14 5.22 -14.02
N ILE A 26 -8.78 5.18 -12.73
CA ILE A 26 -8.49 6.40 -11.96
C ILE A 26 -7.04 6.87 -12.11
N SER A 27 -6.16 6.05 -12.70
CA SER A 27 -4.72 6.34 -12.79
C SER A 27 -4.41 7.75 -13.32
N PRO A 28 -5.16 8.34 -14.32
CA PRO A 28 -4.87 9.68 -14.82
C PRO A 28 -4.93 10.80 -13.79
N ARG A 29 -5.75 10.64 -12.76
CA ARG A 29 -6.00 11.66 -11.73
C ARG A 29 -5.65 11.17 -10.31
N TYR A 30 -5.06 9.98 -10.21
CA TYR A 30 -4.82 9.29 -8.95
C TYR A 30 -4.02 10.13 -7.96
N ASP A 31 -2.88 10.67 -8.38
CA ASP A 31 -2.00 11.48 -7.51
C ASP A 31 -2.69 12.76 -7.05
N LEU A 32 -3.30 13.48 -8.01
CA LEU A 32 -4.03 14.71 -7.71
C LEU A 32 -5.10 14.47 -6.64
N LEU A 33 -5.86 13.38 -6.80
CA LEU A 33 -6.95 13.03 -5.90
C LEU A 33 -6.43 12.63 -4.51
N ASN A 34 -5.40 11.79 -4.45
CA ASN A 34 -4.81 11.37 -3.18
C ASN A 34 -4.24 12.57 -2.42
N HIS A 35 -3.49 13.44 -3.08
CA HIS A 35 -2.92 14.63 -2.45
C HIS A 35 -3.99 15.64 -2.02
N LEU A 36 -5.00 15.87 -2.86
CA LEU A 36 -6.10 16.78 -2.54
C LEU A 36 -6.94 16.26 -1.38
N LEU A 37 -7.36 14.99 -1.44
CA LEU A 37 -8.22 14.38 -0.44
C LEU A 37 -7.50 14.12 0.88
N SER A 38 -6.19 13.88 0.87
CA SER A 38 -5.40 13.79 2.11
C SER A 38 -4.94 15.14 2.64
N GLY A 39 -5.15 16.25 1.91
CA GLY A 39 -4.54 17.54 2.24
C GLY A 39 -3.01 17.50 2.22
N ASN A 40 -2.40 16.67 1.37
CA ASN A 40 -0.97 16.36 1.29
C ASN A 40 -0.37 15.66 2.52
N ILE A 41 -1.18 15.19 3.48
CA ILE A 41 -0.70 14.42 4.63
C ILE A 41 -0.06 13.09 4.18
N ASP A 42 -0.54 12.50 3.09
CA ASP A 42 0.03 11.29 2.49
C ASP A 42 1.53 11.42 2.15
N LYS A 43 1.98 12.60 1.73
CA LYS A 43 3.42 12.89 1.50
C LYS A 43 4.22 12.84 2.80
N ARG A 44 3.64 13.34 3.91
CA ARG A 44 4.27 13.27 5.21
C ARG A 44 4.37 11.82 5.70
N TRP A 45 3.32 11.03 5.51
CA TRP A 45 3.34 9.61 5.87
C TRP A 45 4.41 8.83 5.11
N ARG A 46 4.57 9.07 3.78
CA ARG A 46 5.65 8.45 2.99
C ARG A 46 7.04 8.91 3.44
N ARG A 47 7.17 10.18 3.85
CA ARG A 47 8.42 10.66 4.43
C ARG A 47 8.78 9.92 5.72
N ASN A 48 7.81 9.62 6.58
CA ASN A 48 8.04 8.83 7.79
C ASN A 48 8.60 7.43 7.45
N VAL A 49 8.10 6.79 6.38
CA VAL A 49 8.68 5.51 5.89
C VAL A 49 10.17 5.68 5.55
N VAL A 50 10.50 6.72 4.79
CA VAL A 50 11.88 7.02 4.40
C VAL A 50 12.77 7.28 5.62
N GLU A 51 12.30 8.10 6.56
CA GLU A 51 13.03 8.44 7.79
C GLU A 51 13.26 7.21 8.67
N LYS A 52 12.28 6.31 8.76
CA LYS A 52 12.40 5.07 9.53
C LYS A 52 13.39 4.09 8.90
N LEU A 53 13.42 3.96 7.58
CA LEU A 53 14.29 3.03 6.87
C LEU A 53 15.72 3.54 6.68
N ARG A 54 15.92 4.85 6.53
CA ARG A 54 17.24 5.45 6.23
C ARG A 54 18.36 4.98 7.17
N PRO A 55 18.22 4.96 8.50
CA PRO A 55 19.29 4.52 9.41
C PRO A 55 19.52 3.00 9.40
N LEU A 56 18.60 2.22 8.81
CA LEU A 56 18.64 0.77 8.79
C LEU A 56 19.29 0.21 7.52
N LEU A 57 19.51 1.06 6.50
CA LEU A 57 20.00 0.63 5.19
C LEU A 57 21.41 1.12 4.92
N SER A 58 22.24 0.21 4.43
CA SER A 58 23.56 0.53 3.93
C SER A 58 23.51 1.27 2.58
N PRO A 59 24.53 2.04 2.19
CA PRO A 59 24.62 2.59 0.85
C PRO A 59 24.49 1.50 -0.22
N ASN A 60 23.76 1.81 -1.30
CA ASN A 60 23.44 0.89 -2.40
C ASN A 60 22.55 -0.31 -2.02
N ALA A 61 21.89 -0.28 -0.86
CA ALA A 61 20.90 -1.29 -0.49
C ALA A 61 19.86 -1.50 -1.62
N GLN A 62 19.42 -2.74 -1.82
CA GLN A 62 18.36 -3.08 -2.75
C GLN A 62 17.00 -2.90 -2.04
N VAL A 63 16.16 -2.01 -2.52
CA VAL A 63 14.84 -1.74 -1.94
C VAL A 63 13.75 -2.05 -2.94
N LEU A 64 12.77 -2.85 -2.53
CA LEU A 64 11.57 -3.14 -3.32
C LEU A 64 10.39 -2.36 -2.75
N ASP A 65 9.68 -1.65 -3.62
CA ASP A 65 8.40 -1.00 -3.30
C ASP A 65 7.27 -1.79 -3.96
N VAL A 66 6.49 -2.51 -3.15
CA VAL A 66 5.42 -3.43 -3.61
C VAL A 66 4.10 -2.67 -3.67
N ALA A 67 3.28 -2.97 -4.69
CA ALA A 67 2.07 -2.21 -5.03
C ALA A 67 2.38 -0.72 -5.12
N CYS A 68 3.45 -0.38 -5.84
CA CYS A 68 4.03 0.96 -5.88
C CYS A 68 3.12 2.00 -6.57
N GLY A 69 2.10 1.58 -7.31
CA GLY A 69 1.18 2.44 -8.02
C GLY A 69 1.90 3.39 -8.98
N THR A 70 1.66 4.68 -8.81
CA THR A 70 2.32 5.75 -9.58
C THR A 70 3.72 6.12 -9.07
N GLY A 71 4.29 5.33 -8.14
CA GLY A 71 5.68 5.42 -7.71
C GLY A 71 5.99 6.52 -6.69
N ASP A 72 5.02 7.10 -6.01
CA ASP A 72 5.27 8.19 -5.05
C ASP A 72 6.22 7.79 -3.91
N LEU A 73 6.06 6.59 -3.33
CA LEU A 73 6.98 6.10 -2.30
C LEU A 73 8.32 5.68 -2.92
N SER A 74 8.31 5.01 -4.07
CA SER A 74 9.53 4.64 -4.80
C SER A 74 10.41 5.85 -5.08
N VAL A 75 9.82 6.97 -5.55
CA VAL A 75 10.53 8.24 -5.80
C VAL A 75 11.06 8.83 -4.49
N ALA A 76 10.25 8.86 -3.43
CA ALA A 76 10.68 9.37 -2.14
C ALA A 76 11.87 8.57 -1.55
N LEU A 77 11.86 7.24 -1.67
CA LEU A 77 12.96 6.37 -1.28
C LEU A 77 14.22 6.65 -2.11
N PHE A 78 14.08 6.71 -3.44
CA PHE A 78 15.17 6.95 -4.37
C PHE A 78 15.87 8.30 -4.15
N GLU A 79 15.11 9.35 -3.88
CA GLU A 79 15.64 10.70 -3.69
C GLU A 79 16.29 10.92 -2.33
N ASN A 80 15.88 10.16 -1.31
CA ASN A 80 16.27 10.43 0.07
C ASN A 80 17.11 9.33 0.74
N ILE A 81 17.26 8.18 0.12
CA ILE A 81 18.12 7.09 0.58
C ILE A 81 19.08 6.73 -0.55
N SER A 82 20.34 6.52 -0.23
CA SER A 82 21.35 6.06 -1.21
C SER A 82 21.15 4.57 -1.53
N ALA A 83 19.99 4.23 -2.10
CA ALA A 83 19.56 2.87 -2.37
C ALA A 83 19.20 2.66 -3.86
N ARG A 84 19.22 1.41 -4.30
CA ARG A 84 18.68 1.00 -5.60
C ARG A 84 17.24 0.58 -5.39
N VAL A 85 16.30 1.38 -5.91
CA VAL A 85 14.87 1.16 -5.74
C VAL A 85 14.30 0.45 -6.98
N THR A 86 13.49 -0.58 -6.75
CA THR A 86 12.65 -1.23 -7.76
C THR A 86 11.19 -1.12 -7.30
N GLY A 87 10.30 -0.73 -8.19
CA GLY A 87 8.85 -0.71 -7.94
C GLY A 87 8.18 -1.89 -8.63
N VAL A 88 7.22 -2.53 -7.96
CA VAL A 88 6.36 -3.56 -8.57
C VAL A 88 4.90 -3.25 -8.33
N ASP A 89 4.09 -3.38 -9.38
CA ASP A 89 2.63 -3.23 -9.32
C ASP A 89 1.97 -4.09 -10.40
N PHE A 90 0.73 -4.51 -10.17
CA PHE A 90 -0.03 -5.32 -11.14
C PHE A 90 -0.78 -4.47 -12.18
N CYS A 91 -0.80 -3.14 -12.00
CA CYS A 91 -1.53 -2.20 -12.82
C CYS A 91 -0.58 -1.44 -13.76
N ARG A 92 -0.39 -1.94 -14.98
CA ARG A 92 0.50 -1.36 -15.99
C ARG A 92 0.31 0.14 -16.24
N PRO A 93 -0.93 0.71 -16.35
CA PRO A 93 -1.11 2.15 -16.48
C PRO A 93 -0.54 2.98 -15.32
N MET A 94 -0.46 2.42 -14.11
CA MET A 94 0.19 3.05 -12.96
C MET A 94 1.72 3.07 -13.13
N LEU A 95 2.30 1.92 -13.52
CA LEU A 95 3.75 1.78 -13.75
C LEU A 95 4.26 2.71 -14.86
N GLU A 96 3.50 2.88 -15.93
CA GLU A 96 3.84 3.83 -17.00
C GLU A 96 3.91 5.28 -16.50
N ARG A 97 3.10 5.64 -15.50
CA ARG A 97 3.17 6.95 -14.85
C ARG A 97 4.36 7.04 -13.91
N ALA A 98 4.61 5.99 -13.14
CA ALA A 98 5.76 5.90 -12.24
C ALA A 98 7.07 6.07 -13.02
N ALA A 99 7.23 5.36 -14.15
CA ALA A 99 8.39 5.45 -15.02
C ALA A 99 8.60 6.86 -15.62
N ARG A 100 7.50 7.57 -15.91
CA ARG A 100 7.59 8.98 -16.34
C ARG A 100 8.01 9.94 -15.23
N LYS A 101 7.62 9.68 -13.97
CA LYS A 101 8.04 10.49 -12.81
C LYS A 101 9.53 10.33 -12.52
N GLN A 102 10.03 9.10 -12.56
CA GLN A 102 11.42 8.80 -12.26
C GLN A 102 11.97 7.68 -13.18
N PRO A 103 12.52 8.05 -14.35
CA PRO A 103 13.01 7.07 -15.34
C PRO A 103 14.21 6.23 -14.87
N ARG A 104 14.85 6.60 -13.76
CA ARG A 104 16.01 5.90 -13.20
C ARG A 104 15.62 4.76 -12.27
N ILE A 105 14.34 4.63 -11.93
CA ILE A 105 13.80 3.51 -11.14
C ILE A 105 13.28 2.45 -12.11
N ALA A 106 13.62 1.19 -11.86
CA ALA A 106 13.02 0.06 -12.56
C ALA A 106 11.61 -0.20 -12.02
N PHE A 107 10.60 -0.15 -12.91
CA PHE A 107 9.22 -0.47 -12.57
C PHE A 107 8.78 -1.73 -13.33
N ILE A 108 8.34 -2.75 -12.60
CA ILE A 108 8.07 -4.11 -13.09
C ILE A 108 6.61 -4.47 -12.85
N GLU A 109 5.94 -5.05 -13.85
CA GLU A 109 4.58 -5.57 -13.66
C GLU A 109 4.66 -6.93 -12.93
N GLY A 110 3.89 -7.06 -11.83
CA GLY A 110 3.89 -8.27 -11.02
C GLY A 110 2.80 -8.28 -9.96
N ASP A 111 2.44 -9.49 -9.52
CA ASP A 111 1.48 -9.71 -8.44
C ASP A 111 2.21 -9.72 -7.09
N ALA A 112 1.70 -8.96 -6.12
CA ALA A 112 2.23 -8.92 -4.76
C ALA A 112 2.05 -10.26 -4.00
N LEU A 113 1.17 -11.13 -4.47
CA LEU A 113 0.99 -12.48 -3.93
C LEU A 113 1.94 -13.51 -4.56
N GLN A 114 2.61 -13.14 -5.67
CA GLN A 114 3.61 -13.96 -6.35
C GLN A 114 4.64 -13.03 -7.00
N LEU A 115 5.51 -12.47 -6.16
CA LEU A 115 6.52 -11.51 -6.60
C LEU A 115 7.52 -12.15 -7.58
N PRO A 116 7.82 -11.50 -8.74
CA PRO A 116 8.68 -12.04 -9.78
C PRO A 116 10.18 -11.88 -9.44
N PHE A 117 10.54 -12.24 -8.21
CA PHE A 117 11.90 -12.16 -7.69
C PHE A 117 12.26 -13.44 -6.93
N ASP A 118 13.54 -13.78 -6.91
CA ASP A 118 14.09 -14.86 -6.12
C ASP A 118 13.99 -14.56 -4.62
N ASP A 119 14.20 -15.59 -3.79
CA ASP A 119 14.26 -15.44 -2.34
C ASP A 119 15.48 -14.61 -1.92
N ALA A 120 15.33 -13.83 -0.87
CA ALA A 120 16.44 -13.12 -0.22
C ALA A 120 17.23 -12.16 -1.14
N VAL A 121 16.53 -11.38 -1.98
CA VAL A 121 17.14 -10.41 -2.91
C VAL A 121 17.28 -9.02 -2.27
N PHE A 122 16.28 -8.58 -1.48
CA PHE A 122 16.16 -7.18 -1.06
C PHE A 122 16.60 -6.96 0.38
N ASP A 123 17.27 -5.84 0.62
CA ASP A 123 17.66 -5.38 1.95
C ASP A 123 16.47 -4.75 2.67
N ALA A 124 15.55 -4.13 1.92
CA ALA A 124 14.27 -3.69 2.43
C ALA A 124 13.13 -3.89 1.42
N VAL A 125 11.91 -4.09 1.96
CA VAL A 125 10.67 -4.18 1.18
C VAL A 125 9.65 -3.23 1.80
N THR A 126 9.04 -2.38 0.97
CA THR A 126 7.98 -1.45 1.37
C THR A 126 6.67 -1.77 0.68
N ILE A 127 5.57 -1.45 1.35
CA ILE A 127 4.24 -1.41 0.74
C ILE A 127 3.46 -0.27 1.36
N ALA A 128 2.92 0.64 0.54
CA ALA A 128 2.14 1.78 1.01
C ALA A 128 0.75 1.79 0.38
N PHE A 129 -0.29 1.68 1.23
CA PHE A 129 -1.71 1.69 0.85
C PHE A 129 -2.11 0.60 -0.17
N GLY A 130 -1.31 -0.48 -0.24
CA GLY A 130 -1.50 -1.59 -1.15
C GLY A 130 -1.96 -2.87 -0.47
N LEU A 131 -1.55 -3.11 0.78
CA LEU A 131 -1.73 -4.40 1.46
C LEU A 131 -3.22 -4.77 1.64
N ARG A 132 -4.09 -3.79 1.94
CA ARG A 132 -5.55 -3.99 2.09
C ARG A 132 -6.25 -4.41 0.80
N ASN A 133 -5.62 -4.21 -0.36
CA ASN A 133 -6.17 -4.54 -1.66
C ASN A 133 -5.84 -5.97 -2.12
N LEU A 134 -4.95 -6.64 -1.42
CA LEU A 134 -4.58 -8.03 -1.70
C LEU A 134 -5.75 -8.96 -1.32
N SER A 135 -5.90 -10.05 -2.05
CA SER A 135 -6.91 -11.07 -1.74
C SER A 135 -6.58 -11.87 -0.47
N SER A 136 -5.32 -11.89 -0.04
CA SER A 136 -4.84 -12.43 1.24
C SER A 136 -3.70 -11.58 1.79
N VAL A 137 -3.92 -10.99 2.96
CA VAL A 137 -2.89 -10.23 3.70
C VAL A 137 -1.78 -11.17 4.17
N GLU A 138 -2.13 -12.35 4.67
CA GLU A 138 -1.19 -13.37 5.15
C GLU A 138 -0.23 -13.81 4.06
N HIS A 139 -0.77 -14.11 2.88
CA HIS A 139 0.05 -14.51 1.74
C HIS A 139 0.95 -13.35 1.28
N GLY A 140 0.41 -12.13 1.22
CA GLY A 140 1.20 -10.94 0.93
C GLY A 140 2.37 -10.77 1.91
N LEU A 141 2.14 -10.89 3.21
CA LEU A 141 3.18 -10.82 4.24
C LEU A 141 4.25 -11.92 4.05
N THR A 142 3.83 -13.14 3.68
CA THR A 142 4.75 -14.24 3.39
C THR A 142 5.64 -13.93 2.19
N GLU A 143 5.09 -13.36 1.11
CA GLU A 143 5.84 -12.97 -0.08
C GLU A 143 6.80 -11.79 0.18
N LEU A 144 6.34 -10.77 0.94
CA LEU A 144 7.25 -9.68 1.38
C LEU A 144 8.44 -10.24 2.15
N ARG A 145 8.20 -11.22 3.06
CA ARG A 145 9.27 -11.86 3.82
C ARG A 145 10.16 -12.73 2.95
N ARG A 146 9.60 -13.47 1.97
CA ARG A 146 10.37 -14.38 1.10
C ARG A 146 11.47 -13.64 0.35
N VAL A 147 11.14 -12.50 -0.24
CA VAL A 147 12.08 -11.73 -1.07
C VAL A 147 13.06 -10.88 -0.25
N LEU A 148 12.82 -10.67 1.05
CA LEU A 148 13.77 -10.01 1.95
C LEU A 148 14.98 -10.90 2.24
N LYS A 149 16.17 -10.33 2.30
CA LYS A 149 17.35 -10.98 2.85
C LYS A 149 17.18 -11.28 4.35
N PRO A 150 17.92 -12.26 4.92
CA PRO A 150 18.03 -12.38 6.37
C PRO A 150 18.45 -11.05 7.00
N ASN A 151 17.81 -10.64 8.08
CA ASN A 151 17.94 -9.34 8.73
C ASN A 151 17.46 -8.13 7.89
N GLY A 152 16.89 -8.32 6.70
CA GLY A 152 16.26 -7.27 5.91
C GLY A 152 15.00 -6.72 6.57
N TRP A 153 14.65 -5.48 6.28
CA TRP A 153 13.55 -4.76 6.91
C TRP A 153 12.32 -4.64 6.00
N THR A 154 11.14 -4.73 6.59
CA THR A 154 9.91 -4.31 5.92
C THR A 154 9.34 -3.07 6.55
N ALA A 155 8.69 -2.22 5.73
CA ALA A 155 7.91 -1.09 6.18
C ALA A 155 6.55 -1.08 5.47
N ILE A 156 5.48 -1.20 6.24
CA ILE A 156 4.09 -1.28 5.78
C ILE A 156 3.36 -0.03 6.24
N LEU A 157 3.02 0.85 5.30
CA LEU A 157 2.22 2.04 5.55
C LEU A 157 0.78 1.77 5.08
N GLU A 158 -0.19 1.79 5.99
CA GLU A 158 -1.58 1.51 5.62
C GLU A 158 -2.57 2.31 6.46
N PHE A 159 -3.78 2.49 5.93
CA PHE A 159 -4.89 3.03 6.71
C PHE A 159 -5.21 2.11 7.88
N SER A 160 -5.63 2.71 8.99
CA SER A 160 -5.93 1.98 10.19
C SER A 160 -7.06 2.63 10.98
N ARG A 161 -7.33 2.14 12.18
CA ARG A 161 -8.41 2.64 13.02
C ARG A 161 -7.93 3.80 13.89
N PRO A 162 -8.53 5.01 13.78
CA PRO A 162 -8.17 6.13 14.64
C PRO A 162 -8.29 5.76 16.13
N VAL A 163 -7.23 6.05 16.88
CA VAL A 163 -7.13 5.74 18.33
C VAL A 163 -7.51 6.93 19.20
N VAL A 164 -7.52 8.16 18.64
CA VAL A 164 -7.86 9.37 19.39
C VAL A 164 -9.40 9.50 19.49
N PRO A 165 -9.96 9.58 20.71
CA PRO A 165 -11.39 9.79 20.91
C PRO A 165 -11.87 11.07 20.23
N GLY A 166 -13.06 11.03 19.61
CA GLY A 166 -13.62 12.15 18.84
C GLY A 166 -13.07 12.26 17.41
N PHE A 167 -11.80 12.02 17.18
CA PHE A 167 -11.22 12.02 15.84
C PHE A 167 -11.77 10.88 14.97
N ARG A 168 -12.12 9.76 15.58
CA ARG A 168 -12.79 8.64 14.92
C ARG A 168 -14.12 9.04 14.26
N LEU A 169 -14.92 9.90 14.94
CA LEU A 169 -16.19 10.39 14.38
C LEU A 169 -15.95 11.36 13.21
N LEU A 170 -14.95 12.23 13.32
CA LEU A 170 -14.56 13.15 12.24
C LEU A 170 -14.03 12.41 11.03
N ALA A 171 -13.13 11.43 11.22
CA ALA A 171 -12.60 10.60 10.16
C ALA A 171 -13.70 9.77 9.48
N ALA A 172 -14.62 9.18 10.26
CA ALA A 172 -15.75 8.45 9.71
C ALA A 172 -16.68 9.37 8.89
N ALA A 173 -17.02 10.55 9.40
CA ALA A 173 -17.84 11.53 8.67
C ALA A 173 -17.15 12.01 7.39
N TYR A 174 -15.84 12.23 7.43
CA TYR A 174 -15.03 12.56 6.25
C TYR A 174 -15.09 11.45 5.22
N CYS A 175 -14.77 10.21 5.60
CA CYS A 175 -14.71 9.06 4.70
C CYS A 175 -16.08 8.69 4.12
N THR A 176 -17.19 8.83 4.90
CA THR A 176 -18.51 8.39 4.44
C THR A 176 -19.30 9.47 3.73
N ARG A 177 -19.08 10.75 4.03
CA ARG A 177 -19.90 11.85 3.49
C ARG A 177 -19.15 12.75 2.51
N LEU A 178 -17.91 13.15 2.83
CA LEU A 178 -17.18 14.15 2.07
C LEU A 178 -16.37 13.51 0.93
N LEU A 179 -15.64 12.45 1.21
CA LEU A 179 -14.75 11.77 0.29
C LEU A 179 -15.47 11.21 -0.95
N PRO A 180 -16.64 10.54 -0.88
CA PRO A 180 -17.36 10.07 -2.05
C PRO A 180 -17.91 11.20 -2.93
N ARG A 181 -18.30 12.34 -2.32
CA ARG A 181 -18.82 13.51 -3.05
C ARG A 181 -17.72 14.21 -3.84
N ILE A 182 -16.60 14.54 -3.19
CA ILE A 182 -15.47 15.23 -3.85
C ILE A 182 -14.78 14.29 -4.84
N GLY A 183 -14.53 13.05 -4.44
CA GLY A 183 -13.88 12.05 -5.28
C GLY A 183 -14.68 11.72 -6.53
N GLY A 184 -16.00 11.55 -6.41
CA GLY A 184 -16.89 11.29 -7.53
C GLY A 184 -16.95 12.43 -8.55
N LEU A 185 -16.95 13.69 -8.08
CA LEU A 185 -16.96 14.89 -8.95
C LEU A 185 -15.66 15.04 -9.75
N ILE A 186 -14.50 14.72 -9.14
CA ILE A 186 -13.18 14.95 -9.76
C ILE A 186 -12.74 13.75 -10.60
N SER A 187 -12.98 12.52 -10.14
CA SER A 187 -12.48 11.30 -10.82
C SER A 187 -13.38 10.79 -11.94
N GLY A 188 -14.67 11.15 -11.91
CA GLY A 188 -15.69 10.51 -12.73
C GLY A 188 -16.00 9.05 -12.34
N SER A 189 -15.42 8.54 -11.24
CA SER A 189 -15.61 7.17 -10.76
C SER A 189 -16.03 7.15 -9.28
N ARG A 190 -17.33 7.09 -9.04
CA ARG A 190 -17.90 7.01 -7.71
C ARG A 190 -17.52 5.70 -7.00
N SER A 191 -17.41 4.62 -7.76
CA SER A 191 -17.11 3.28 -7.23
C SER A 191 -15.75 3.18 -6.52
N ALA A 192 -14.72 3.90 -6.98
CA ALA A 192 -13.40 3.90 -6.34
C ALA A 192 -13.41 4.54 -4.93
N TYR A 193 -14.32 5.49 -4.70
CA TYR A 193 -14.44 6.18 -3.40
C TYR A 193 -15.43 5.52 -2.45
N GLU A 194 -16.30 4.66 -2.97
CA GLU A 194 -17.11 3.73 -2.15
C GLU A 194 -16.26 2.53 -1.70
N TYR A 195 -15.30 2.11 -2.53
CA TYR A 195 -14.37 1.02 -2.21
C TYR A 195 -13.41 1.34 -1.06
N LEU A 196 -12.92 2.58 -0.96
CA LEU A 196 -11.93 2.95 0.05
C LEU A 196 -12.44 2.75 1.49
N PRO A 197 -13.59 3.32 1.91
CA PRO A 197 -14.10 3.09 3.26
C PRO A 197 -14.38 1.62 3.55
N ASP A 198 -14.87 0.87 2.58
CA ASP A 198 -15.17 -0.56 2.69
C ASP A 198 -13.89 -1.38 2.89
N SER A 199 -12.86 -1.17 2.06
CA SER A 199 -11.58 -1.87 2.19
C SER A 199 -10.87 -1.56 3.52
N VAL A 200 -10.90 -0.29 3.97
CA VAL A 200 -10.34 0.12 5.26
C VAL A 200 -11.09 -0.52 6.43
N SER A 201 -12.42 -0.61 6.35
CA SER A 201 -13.23 -1.19 7.44
C SER A 201 -12.96 -2.67 7.67
N ARG A 202 -12.60 -3.40 6.61
CA ARG A 202 -12.28 -4.84 6.63
C ARG A 202 -10.80 -5.14 6.95
N PHE A 203 -9.94 -4.14 6.82
CA PHE A 203 -8.51 -4.31 7.08
C PHE A 203 -8.22 -4.44 8.58
N PRO A 204 -7.24 -5.26 8.98
CA PRO A 204 -6.79 -5.38 10.36
C PRO A 204 -6.42 -4.04 11.00
N ASP A 205 -6.68 -3.89 12.28
CA ASP A 205 -6.14 -2.77 13.05
C ASP A 205 -4.63 -2.96 13.31
N GLN A 206 -4.01 -1.97 13.94
CA GLN A 206 -2.55 -1.93 14.13
C GLN A 206 -2.02 -3.14 14.89
N GLU A 207 -2.68 -3.52 15.97
CA GLU A 207 -2.24 -4.63 16.82
C GLU A 207 -2.44 -5.97 16.11
N THR A 208 -3.56 -6.13 15.42
CA THR A 208 -3.86 -7.33 14.64
C THR A 208 -2.85 -7.49 13.49
N LEU A 209 -2.52 -6.41 12.76
CA LEU A 209 -1.52 -6.48 11.70
C LEU A 209 -0.13 -6.82 12.24
N SER A 210 0.25 -6.26 13.40
CA SER A 210 1.51 -6.62 14.07
C SER A 210 1.55 -8.11 14.42
N ALA A 211 0.46 -8.66 14.95
CA ALA A 211 0.36 -10.10 15.25
C ALA A 211 0.46 -10.96 13.97
N MET A 212 -0.16 -10.53 12.86
CA MET A 212 -0.05 -11.21 11.56
C MET A 212 1.38 -11.16 11.01
N MET A 213 2.09 -10.04 11.16
CA MET A 213 3.51 -9.94 10.78
C MET A 213 4.39 -10.89 11.59
N ILE A 214 4.18 -10.98 12.91
CA ILE A 214 4.89 -11.93 13.78
C ILE A 214 4.59 -13.37 13.33
N ALA A 215 3.34 -13.69 13.08
CA ALA A 215 2.93 -15.02 12.59
C ALA A 215 3.53 -15.36 11.22
N ALA A 216 3.74 -14.37 10.35
CA ALA A 216 4.44 -14.52 9.07
C ALA A 216 5.97 -14.68 9.24
N GLY A 217 6.52 -14.58 10.47
CA GLY A 217 7.93 -14.80 10.79
C GLY A 217 8.80 -13.54 10.74
N PHE A 218 8.20 -12.35 10.91
CA PHE A 218 8.96 -11.14 11.18
C PHE A 218 9.29 -11.03 12.67
N ALA A 219 10.48 -10.54 12.97
CA ALA A 219 10.94 -10.15 14.31
C ALA A 219 10.97 -8.62 14.42
N ASP A 220 11.17 -8.13 15.65
CA ASP A 220 11.30 -6.70 15.94
C ASP A 220 10.13 -5.87 15.36
N VAL A 221 8.91 -6.43 15.44
CA VAL A 221 7.71 -5.79 14.88
C VAL A 221 7.28 -4.64 15.77
N GLU A 222 7.24 -3.45 15.20
CA GLU A 222 6.78 -2.22 15.84
C GLU A 222 5.78 -1.50 14.95
N PHE A 223 4.93 -0.66 15.51
CA PHE A 223 4.11 0.28 14.74
C PHE A 223 4.06 1.67 15.34
N GLU A 224 3.86 2.66 14.48
CA GLU A 224 3.64 4.06 14.82
C GLU A 224 2.30 4.54 14.27
N ASN A 225 1.46 5.12 15.13
CA ASN A 225 0.20 5.74 14.72
C ASN A 225 0.45 7.11 14.09
N LEU A 226 0.00 7.28 12.86
CA LEU A 226 0.11 8.52 12.12
C LEU A 226 -1.24 9.24 12.09
N THR A 227 -1.22 10.56 12.30
CA THR A 227 -2.43 11.39 12.27
C THR A 227 -3.53 10.83 13.17
N GLY A 228 -3.19 10.54 14.44
CA GLY A 228 -4.16 10.01 15.42
C GLY A 228 -4.67 8.59 15.12
N GLY A 229 -3.91 7.81 14.33
CA GLY A 229 -4.23 6.43 13.96
C GLY A 229 -5.06 6.28 12.69
N VAL A 230 -5.26 7.35 11.89
CA VAL A 230 -5.87 7.26 10.53
C VAL A 230 -5.02 6.40 9.61
N ALA A 231 -3.72 6.46 9.76
CA ALA A 231 -2.77 5.53 9.16
C ALA A 231 -1.82 5.01 10.23
N ALA A 232 -1.19 3.89 9.97
CA ALA A 232 -0.13 3.33 10.78
C ALA A 232 1.04 2.90 9.90
N LEU A 233 2.25 3.12 10.41
CA LEU A 233 3.49 2.60 9.83
C LEU A 233 3.96 1.43 10.69
N HIS A 234 3.94 0.24 10.14
CA HIS A 234 4.52 -0.96 10.75
C HIS A 234 5.91 -1.19 10.19
N THR A 235 6.82 -1.62 11.04
CA THR A 235 8.15 -2.10 10.63
C THR A 235 8.40 -3.46 11.25
N GLY A 236 9.19 -4.28 10.56
CA GLY A 236 9.61 -5.59 11.07
C GLY A 236 10.85 -6.05 10.33
N ARG A 237 11.61 -6.94 10.95
CA ARG A 237 12.83 -7.50 10.40
C ARG A 237 12.62 -8.97 10.05
N ARG A 238 13.15 -9.43 8.92
CA ARG A 238 13.20 -10.87 8.63
C ARG A 238 14.18 -11.53 9.61
N ALA A 239 13.66 -12.44 10.46
CA ALA A 239 14.48 -13.27 11.33
C ALA A 239 15.35 -14.24 10.52
#